data_23a82d44c61f61d405990584bc4c1e1b
#
_entry.id   23a82d44c61f61d405990584bc4c1e1b
#
_cell.length_a   1.000
_cell.length_b   1.000
_cell.length_c   1.000
_cell.angle_alpha   90.00
_cell.angle_beta   90.00
_cell.angle_gamma   90.00
#
_symmetry.space_group_name_H-M   'P 1'
#
loop_
_entity.id
_entity.type
_entity.pdbx_description
1 polymer ?
#
loop_
_entity_poly.entity_id
_entity_poly.type
_entity_poly.pdbx_seq_one_letter_code
_entity_poly.pdbx_strand_id
1 'polypeptide(L)'
;MNPFSKKARSYDKHSFIQKEVNNRLLSRLDLIKHAKLNVLEIGSGTGYLSQDIQKKYPHVNIISMDLSHEMTLVHKKKIDNAKCVVGNAENPPFQLSTFDTLLSSLTLHWCNIDSNLFLKFSNLLTPNGLLLFSVAGPDTFKEFKKCPPDIYEK
;
A
#
# COMPACT_ATOMS: atom_id res chain seq x y z
N MET A 1 -15.19 -8.39 -10.82
CA MET A 1 -15.10 -6.98 -10.40
C MET A 1 -14.42 -6.95 -9.03
N ASN A 2 -13.35 -6.18 -8.87
CA ASN A 2 -12.58 -6.10 -7.61
C ASN A 2 -13.50 -5.59 -6.47
N PRO A 3 -13.59 -6.27 -5.31
CA PRO A 3 -14.46 -5.88 -4.21
C PRO A 3 -14.15 -4.48 -3.65
N PHE A 4 -12.91 -4.03 -3.77
CA PHE A 4 -12.48 -2.70 -3.34
C PHE A 4 -13.04 -1.58 -4.21
N SER A 5 -13.22 -1.81 -5.51
CA SER A 5 -13.79 -0.82 -6.44
C SER A 5 -15.18 -0.35 -6.01
N LYS A 6 -16.04 -1.29 -5.57
CA LYS A 6 -17.42 -0.96 -5.13
C LYS A 6 -17.45 -0.10 -3.86
N LYS A 7 -16.45 -0.24 -3.00
CA LYS A 7 -16.41 0.41 -1.68
C LYS A 7 -15.49 1.64 -1.62
N ALA A 8 -14.84 2.03 -2.71
CA ALA A 8 -13.83 3.09 -2.71
C ALA A 8 -14.30 4.40 -2.07
N ARG A 9 -15.55 4.84 -2.35
CA ARG A 9 -16.09 6.10 -1.81
C ARG A 9 -16.40 6.07 -0.31
N SER A 10 -16.68 4.90 0.27
CA SER A 10 -17.00 4.73 1.70
C SER A 10 -15.85 4.10 2.48
N TYR A 11 -14.78 3.69 1.80
CA TYR A 11 -13.65 2.96 2.38
C TYR A 11 -13.05 3.67 3.59
N ASP A 12 -12.84 4.96 3.47
CA ASP A 12 -12.20 5.78 4.50
C ASP A 12 -12.96 5.83 5.83
N LYS A 13 -14.29 5.65 5.78
CA LYS A 13 -15.14 5.65 7.00
C LYS A 13 -14.91 4.41 7.86
N HIS A 14 -14.43 3.30 7.27
CA HIS A 14 -14.29 2.00 7.92
C HIS A 14 -12.84 1.52 8.00
N SER A 15 -11.86 2.35 7.59
CA SER A 15 -10.44 1.98 7.48
C SER A 15 -9.64 2.25 8.75
N PHE A 16 -10.23 2.04 9.94
CA PHE A 16 -9.55 2.29 11.23
C PHE A 16 -8.28 1.44 11.38
N ILE A 17 -8.37 0.14 11.11
CA ILE A 17 -7.22 -0.78 11.21
C ILE A 17 -6.13 -0.38 10.23
N GLN A 18 -6.51 -0.05 8.99
CA GLN A 18 -5.57 0.36 7.95
C GLN A 18 -4.82 1.64 8.34
N LYS A 19 -5.50 2.60 8.94
CA LYS A 19 -4.89 3.84 9.45
C LYS A 19 -3.85 3.57 10.53
N GLU A 20 -4.19 2.72 11.50
CA GLU A 20 -3.25 2.34 12.56
C GLU A 20 -2.02 1.61 12.00
N VAL A 21 -2.22 0.68 11.07
CA VAL A 21 -1.12 -0.01 10.40
C VAL A 21 -0.25 0.95 9.60
N ASN A 22 -0.86 1.91 8.89
CA ASN A 22 -0.14 2.95 8.15
C ASN A 22 0.72 3.82 9.07
N ASN A 23 0.20 4.21 10.25
CA ASN A 23 0.96 4.97 11.24
C ASN A 23 2.19 4.20 11.73
N ARG A 24 2.04 2.90 11.98
CA ARG A 24 3.16 2.04 12.36
C ARG A 24 4.18 1.88 11.23
N LEU A 25 3.71 1.76 9.98
CA LEU A 25 4.59 1.67 8.82
C LEU A 25 5.38 2.97 8.65
N LEU A 26 4.71 4.11 8.76
CA LEU A 26 5.32 5.44 8.68
C LEU A 26 6.37 5.66 9.79
N SER A 27 6.12 5.20 11.02
CA SER A 27 7.10 5.28 12.10
C SER A 27 8.36 4.43 11.84
N ARG A 28 8.24 3.34 11.09
CA ARG A 28 9.41 2.55 10.65
C ARG A 28 10.21 3.25 9.58
N LEU A 29 9.54 4.00 8.69
CA LEU A 29 10.21 4.80 7.68
C LEU A 29 11.10 5.89 8.30
N ASP A 30 10.74 6.41 9.47
CA ASP A 30 11.55 7.40 10.23
C ASP A 30 12.93 6.89 10.64
N LEU A 31 13.09 5.59 10.75
CA LEU A 31 14.38 4.99 11.12
C LEU A 31 15.40 5.04 9.97
N ILE A 32 14.96 5.43 8.77
CA ILE A 32 15.77 5.41 7.56
C ILE A 32 16.20 6.83 7.23
N LYS A 33 17.51 7.07 7.31
CA LYS A 33 18.12 8.37 6.99
C LYS A 33 18.42 8.47 5.49
N HIS A 34 17.43 8.83 4.67
CA HIS A 34 17.66 9.12 3.26
C HIS A 34 17.17 10.52 2.89
N ALA A 35 18.06 11.28 2.23
CA ALA A 35 17.82 12.68 1.89
C ALA A 35 16.87 12.87 0.69
N LYS A 36 16.73 11.89 -0.18
CA LYS A 36 15.81 11.89 -1.33
C LYS A 36 15.24 10.50 -1.48
N LEU A 37 13.92 10.41 -1.49
CA LEU A 37 13.24 9.14 -1.64
C LEU A 37 12.35 9.20 -2.89
N ASN A 38 12.68 8.35 -3.86
CA ASN A 38 11.73 7.94 -4.88
C ASN A 38 10.96 6.75 -4.32
N VAL A 39 9.72 6.95 -3.97
CA VAL A 39 8.88 5.96 -3.30
C VAL A 39 7.85 5.41 -4.27
N LEU A 40 7.72 4.09 -4.34
CA LEU A 40 6.56 3.42 -4.93
C LEU A 40 5.70 2.86 -3.80
N GLU A 41 4.45 3.31 -3.72
CA GLU A 41 3.43 2.71 -2.88
C GLU A 41 2.62 1.71 -3.67
N ILE A 42 2.62 0.44 -3.26
CA ILE A 42 1.92 -0.68 -3.89
C ILE A 42 0.63 -0.97 -3.11
N GLY A 43 -0.52 -0.91 -3.79
CA GLY A 43 -1.84 -1.05 -3.17
C GLY A 43 -2.21 0.18 -2.37
N SER A 44 -2.08 1.35 -2.97
CA SER A 44 -2.23 2.65 -2.30
C SER A 44 -3.67 2.95 -1.83
N GLY A 45 -4.66 2.23 -2.34
CA GLY A 45 -6.06 2.45 -2.02
C GLY A 45 -6.48 3.90 -2.24
N THR A 46 -7.10 4.50 -1.23
CA THR A 46 -7.56 5.89 -1.27
C THR A 46 -6.49 6.92 -0.90
N GLY A 47 -5.20 6.50 -0.75
CA GLY A 47 -4.07 7.40 -0.58
C GLY A 47 -3.80 7.90 0.83
N TYR A 48 -4.25 7.20 1.87
CA TYR A 48 -3.96 7.62 3.25
C TYR A 48 -2.47 7.64 3.56
N LEU A 49 -1.76 6.55 3.26
CA LEU A 49 -0.33 6.46 3.55
C LEU A 49 0.47 7.48 2.72
N SER A 50 0.16 7.61 1.42
CA SER A 50 0.76 8.63 0.55
C SER A 50 0.57 10.04 1.11
N GLN A 51 -0.63 10.37 1.58
CA GLN A 51 -0.94 11.69 2.15
C GLN A 51 -0.08 11.98 3.38
N ASP A 52 0.05 11.02 4.28
CA ASP A 52 0.81 11.18 5.50
C ASP A 52 2.32 11.24 5.22
N ILE A 53 2.81 10.47 4.24
CA ILE A 53 4.19 10.54 3.76
C ILE A 53 4.48 11.94 3.18
N GLN A 54 3.62 12.46 2.32
CA GLN A 54 3.83 13.78 1.72
C GLN A 54 3.81 14.92 2.76
N LYS A 55 2.91 14.83 3.75
CA LYS A 55 2.89 15.81 4.85
C LYS A 55 4.18 15.78 5.67
N LYS A 56 4.69 14.58 5.94
CA LYS A 56 5.86 14.38 6.79
C LYS A 56 7.17 14.63 6.04
N TYR A 57 7.21 14.30 4.76
CA TYR A 57 8.37 14.40 3.88
C TYR A 57 8.01 15.16 2.60
N PRO A 58 7.92 16.51 2.62
CA PRO A 58 7.41 17.30 1.49
C PRO A 58 8.22 17.16 0.19
N HIS A 59 9.47 16.72 0.29
CA HIS A 59 10.37 16.56 -0.86
C HIS A 59 10.39 15.14 -1.44
N VAL A 60 9.58 14.23 -0.88
CA VAL A 60 9.46 12.85 -1.38
C VAL A 60 8.76 12.83 -2.73
N ASN A 61 9.36 12.15 -3.69
CA ASN A 61 8.71 11.82 -4.95
C ASN A 61 8.00 10.48 -4.77
N ILE A 62 6.69 10.50 -4.56
CA ILE A 62 5.89 9.28 -4.39
C ILE A 62 5.03 9.01 -5.64
N ILE A 63 5.11 7.77 -6.11
CA ILE A 63 4.19 7.20 -7.10
C ILE A 63 3.35 6.16 -6.38
N SER A 64 2.03 6.27 -6.52
CA SER A 64 1.06 5.40 -5.87
C SER A 64 0.39 4.51 -6.89
N MET A 65 0.47 3.19 -6.71
CA MET A 65 -0.13 2.21 -7.61
C MET A 65 -1.23 1.42 -6.90
N ASP A 66 -2.35 1.25 -7.57
CA ASP A 66 -3.43 0.37 -7.12
C ASP A 66 -4.04 -0.38 -8.31
N LEU A 67 -4.56 -1.59 -8.06
CA LEU A 67 -5.25 -2.38 -9.07
C LEU A 67 -6.62 -1.78 -9.42
N SER A 68 -7.25 -1.09 -8.47
CA SER A 68 -8.56 -0.48 -8.62
C SER A 68 -8.46 0.95 -9.17
N HIS A 69 -9.02 1.14 -10.36
CA HIS A 69 -9.17 2.47 -10.93
C HIS A 69 -9.99 3.41 -10.03
N GLU A 70 -11.05 2.90 -9.38
CA GLU A 70 -11.90 3.70 -8.50
C GLU A 70 -11.13 4.18 -7.25
N MET A 71 -10.25 3.35 -6.70
CA MET A 71 -9.37 3.75 -5.60
C MET A 71 -8.43 4.87 -6.04
N THR A 72 -7.80 4.74 -7.22
CA THR A 72 -6.91 5.79 -7.74
C THR A 72 -7.64 7.10 -8.03
N LEU A 73 -8.90 7.05 -8.44
CA LEU A 73 -9.73 8.26 -8.61
C LEU A 73 -10.00 8.97 -7.25
N VAL A 74 -10.31 8.21 -6.21
CA VAL A 74 -10.50 8.78 -4.86
C VAL A 74 -9.19 9.36 -4.35
N HIS A 75 -8.08 8.66 -4.55
CA HIS A 75 -6.74 9.12 -4.18
C HIS A 75 -6.39 10.47 -4.84
N LYS A 76 -6.56 10.58 -6.17
CA LYS A 76 -6.31 11.84 -6.92
C LYS A 76 -7.16 13.00 -6.46
N LYS A 77 -8.39 12.75 -5.98
CA LYS A 77 -9.26 13.80 -5.41
C LYS A 77 -8.82 14.25 -4.02
N LYS A 78 -8.14 13.39 -3.28
CA LYS A 78 -7.69 13.65 -1.91
C LYS A 78 -6.36 14.40 -1.87
N ILE A 79 -5.49 14.16 -2.82
CA ILE A 79 -4.12 14.69 -2.85
C ILE A 79 -3.90 15.41 -4.17
N ASP A 80 -3.67 16.71 -4.10
CA ASP A 80 -3.35 17.52 -5.27
C ASP A 80 -2.05 17.03 -5.92
N ASN A 81 -2.07 16.92 -7.26
CA ASN A 81 -0.94 16.43 -8.06
C ASN A 81 -0.45 15.00 -7.71
N ALA A 82 -1.32 14.15 -7.12
CA ALA A 82 -0.97 12.77 -6.84
C ALA A 82 -0.59 12.01 -8.12
N LYS A 83 0.58 11.39 -8.10
CA LYS A 83 1.06 10.52 -9.17
C LYS A 83 0.51 9.10 -8.96
N CYS A 84 -0.67 8.83 -9.53
CA CYS A 84 -1.33 7.53 -9.38
C CYS A 84 -1.29 6.74 -10.69
N VAL A 85 -0.98 5.46 -10.57
CA VAL A 85 -0.96 4.48 -11.67
C VAL A 85 -1.94 3.36 -11.35
N VAL A 86 -2.76 2.97 -12.31
CA VAL A 86 -3.54 1.72 -12.22
C VAL A 86 -2.65 0.59 -12.69
N GLY A 87 -2.35 -0.37 -11.80
CA GLY A 87 -1.42 -1.44 -12.11
C GLY A 87 -1.55 -2.63 -11.18
N ASN A 88 -1.08 -3.80 -11.66
CA ASN A 88 -1.04 -5.03 -10.89
C ASN A 88 0.31 -5.14 -10.18
N ALA A 89 0.28 -5.36 -8.86
CA ALA A 89 1.47 -5.58 -8.04
C ALA A 89 2.31 -6.78 -8.50
N GLU A 90 1.68 -7.79 -9.08
CA GLU A 90 2.37 -8.97 -9.61
C GLU A 90 3.12 -8.70 -10.92
N ASN A 91 2.82 -7.60 -11.59
CA ASN A 91 3.51 -7.15 -12.81
C ASN A 91 3.56 -5.62 -12.87
N PRO A 92 4.34 -4.98 -12.00
CA PRO A 92 4.39 -3.53 -11.88
C PRO A 92 5.00 -2.89 -13.14
N PRO A 93 4.34 -1.86 -13.74
CA PRO A 93 4.75 -1.29 -15.02
C PRO A 93 5.83 -0.21 -14.86
N PHE A 94 6.92 -0.52 -14.19
CA PHE A 94 8.00 0.43 -13.93
C PHE A 94 9.35 -0.08 -14.39
N GLN A 95 10.26 0.84 -14.64
CA GLN A 95 11.66 0.52 -14.98
C GLN A 95 12.40 -0.04 -13.77
N LEU A 96 13.41 -0.87 -14.04
CA LEU A 96 14.28 -1.42 -13.01
C LEU A 96 15.10 -0.32 -12.32
N SER A 97 15.49 -0.55 -11.08
CA SER A 97 16.34 0.35 -10.29
C SER A 97 15.84 1.81 -10.25
N THR A 98 14.53 2.01 -10.13
CA THR A 98 13.90 3.34 -10.15
C THR A 98 13.61 3.88 -8.76
N PHE A 99 13.31 3.00 -7.81
CA PHE A 99 12.81 3.40 -6.50
C PHE A 99 13.82 3.15 -5.39
N ASP A 100 13.93 4.12 -4.48
CA ASP A 100 14.74 3.97 -3.27
C ASP A 100 13.97 3.21 -2.19
N THR A 101 12.64 3.27 -2.25
CA THR A 101 11.76 2.58 -1.30
C THR A 101 10.50 2.08 -1.98
N LEU A 102 10.16 0.82 -1.74
CA LEU A 102 8.85 0.25 -2.00
C LEU A 102 8.08 0.14 -0.68
N LEU A 103 6.88 0.69 -0.65
CA LEU A 103 5.95 0.61 0.48
C LEU A 103 4.71 -0.19 0.10
N SER A 104 4.22 -1.03 1.00
CA SER A 104 2.95 -1.73 0.80
C SER A 104 2.26 -1.97 2.14
N SER A 105 1.06 -1.43 2.30
CA SER A 105 0.29 -1.60 3.53
C SER A 105 -0.94 -2.48 3.29
N LEU A 106 -1.01 -3.61 3.97
CA LEU A 106 -2.13 -4.55 3.95
C LEU A 106 -2.61 -4.90 2.51
N THR A 107 -1.66 -5.11 1.59
CA THR A 107 -1.97 -5.39 0.18
C THR A 107 -1.42 -6.73 -0.28
N LEU A 108 -0.17 -7.08 0.09
CA LEU A 108 0.52 -8.22 -0.52
C LEU A 108 -0.16 -9.57 -0.26
N HIS A 109 -0.97 -9.70 0.79
CA HIS A 109 -1.73 -10.93 1.04
C HIS A 109 -2.88 -11.17 0.04
N TRP A 110 -3.16 -10.22 -0.85
CA TRP A 110 -4.06 -10.36 -2.00
C TRP A 110 -3.36 -10.80 -3.27
N CYS A 111 -2.02 -10.79 -3.28
CA CYS A 111 -1.20 -11.21 -4.41
C CYS A 111 -0.88 -12.70 -4.34
N ASN A 112 -0.58 -13.27 -5.50
CA ASN A 112 0.06 -14.58 -5.54
C ASN A 112 1.52 -14.41 -5.09
N ILE A 113 1.80 -14.74 -3.83
CA ILE A 113 3.15 -14.63 -3.25
C ILE A 113 3.95 -15.85 -3.68
N ASP A 114 4.54 -15.78 -4.86
CA ASP A 114 5.56 -16.71 -5.31
C ASP A 114 6.96 -16.10 -5.17
N SER A 115 7.99 -16.90 -5.44
CA SER A 115 9.38 -16.45 -5.40
C SER A 115 9.66 -15.29 -6.37
N ASN A 116 8.85 -15.13 -7.42
CA ASN A 116 9.03 -14.11 -8.44
C ASN A 116 8.53 -12.74 -8.01
N LEU A 117 7.53 -12.64 -7.12
CA LEU A 117 6.98 -11.36 -6.68
C LEU A 117 8.06 -10.50 -6.00
N PHE A 118 8.74 -11.07 -5.02
CA PHE A 118 9.80 -10.36 -4.30
C PHE A 118 11.04 -10.10 -5.18
N LEU A 119 11.35 -10.98 -6.13
CA LEU A 119 12.40 -10.74 -7.13
C LEU A 119 12.04 -9.53 -8.01
N LYS A 120 10.79 -9.42 -8.48
CA LYS A 120 10.33 -8.25 -9.24
C LYS A 120 10.47 -6.97 -8.42
N PHE A 121 10.06 -6.99 -7.15
CA PHE A 121 10.22 -5.83 -6.27
C PHE A 121 11.68 -5.47 -6.04
N SER A 122 12.54 -6.45 -5.82
CA SER A 122 13.99 -6.24 -5.71
C SER A 122 14.57 -5.56 -6.95
N ASN A 123 14.13 -5.98 -8.13
CA ASN A 123 14.60 -5.40 -9.40
C ASN A 123 14.12 -3.94 -9.60
N LEU A 124 13.02 -3.52 -9.00
CA LEU A 124 12.56 -2.13 -9.04
C LEU A 124 13.35 -1.21 -8.11
N LEU A 125 13.96 -1.78 -7.07
CA LEU A 125 14.74 -1.03 -6.10
C LEU A 125 16.11 -0.65 -6.64
N THR A 126 16.57 0.54 -6.27
CA THR A 126 17.96 0.95 -6.42
C THR A 126 18.88 0.10 -5.52
N PRO A 127 20.19 0.06 -5.76
CA PRO A 127 21.12 -0.56 -4.81
C PRO A 127 20.94 -0.01 -3.41
N ASN A 128 20.83 -0.89 -2.41
CA ASN A 128 20.48 -0.57 -1.01
C ASN A 128 19.07 0.00 -0.81
N GLY A 129 18.19 -0.12 -1.79
CA GLY A 129 16.79 0.27 -1.66
C GLY A 129 16.05 -0.60 -0.64
N LEU A 130 14.98 -0.07 -0.09
CA LEU A 130 14.19 -0.69 0.98
C LEU A 130 12.83 -1.18 0.47
N LEU A 131 12.46 -2.39 0.85
CA LEU A 131 11.08 -2.87 0.82
C LEU A 131 10.51 -2.88 2.24
N LEU A 132 9.49 -2.07 2.49
CA LEU A 132 8.78 -2.01 3.76
C LEU A 132 7.29 -2.31 3.54
N PHE A 133 6.79 -3.37 4.20
CA PHE A 133 5.40 -3.78 4.00
C PHE A 133 4.75 -4.32 5.27
N SER A 134 3.42 -4.34 5.26
CA SER A 134 2.59 -5.02 6.25
C SER A 134 1.61 -5.96 5.57
N VAL A 135 1.37 -7.11 6.20
CA VAL A 135 0.41 -8.13 5.75
C VAL A 135 -0.42 -8.64 6.92
N ALA A 136 -1.60 -9.17 6.62
CA ALA A 136 -2.36 -9.93 7.59
C ALA A 136 -1.69 -11.29 7.79
N GLY A 137 -1.28 -11.61 9.00
CA GLY A 137 -0.68 -12.89 9.35
C GLY A 137 -1.73 -13.98 9.63
N PRO A 138 -1.32 -15.24 9.81
CA PRO A 138 -2.23 -16.37 10.03
C PRO A 138 -3.09 -16.24 11.30
N ASP A 139 -2.60 -15.51 12.29
CA ASP A 139 -3.33 -15.23 13.53
C ASP A 139 -4.16 -13.94 13.50
N THR A 140 -4.14 -13.22 12.39
CA THR A 140 -4.95 -12.02 12.23
C THR A 140 -6.42 -12.41 12.34
N PHE A 141 -7.14 -11.71 13.24
CA PHE A 141 -8.55 -11.98 13.53
C PHE A 141 -8.83 -13.40 14.06
N LYS A 142 -7.87 -14.06 14.73
CA LYS A 142 -8.09 -15.40 15.32
C LYS A 142 -9.24 -15.43 16.32
N GLU A 143 -9.54 -14.30 16.96
CA GLU A 143 -10.67 -14.13 17.86
C GLU A 143 -12.00 -14.36 17.15
N PHE A 144 -12.13 -13.87 15.91
CA PHE A 144 -13.34 -14.08 15.10
C PHE A 144 -13.56 -15.56 14.76
N LYS A 145 -12.49 -16.34 14.57
CA LYS A 145 -12.60 -17.79 14.31
C LYS A 145 -13.19 -18.56 15.48
N LYS A 146 -13.21 -17.98 16.68
CA LYS A 146 -13.79 -18.55 17.92
C LYS A 146 -15.21 -18.09 18.17
N CYS A 147 -15.72 -17.12 17.40
CA CYS A 147 -17.10 -16.68 17.54
C CYS A 147 -18.07 -17.64 16.82
N PRO A 148 -19.32 -17.80 17.31
CA PRO A 148 -20.33 -18.59 16.60
C PRO A 148 -20.57 -18.08 15.17
N PRO A 149 -20.86 -18.98 14.21
CA PRO A 149 -21.08 -18.64 12.79
C PRO A 149 -22.11 -17.56 12.53
N ASP A 150 -23.16 -17.51 13.36
CA ASP A 150 -24.30 -16.58 13.25
C ASP A 150 -23.89 -15.10 13.33
N ILE A 151 -22.66 -14.80 13.74
CA ILE A 151 -22.12 -13.41 13.82
C ILE A 151 -21.56 -12.97 12.46
N TYR A 152 -21.25 -13.88 11.54
CA TYR A 152 -20.61 -13.57 10.24
C TYR A 152 -21.59 -13.56 9.06
N GLU A 153 -22.78 -14.09 9.23
CA GLU A 153 -23.76 -14.31 8.13
C GLU A 153 -24.79 -13.16 7.99
N LYS A 154 -24.52 -11.99 8.54
CA LYS A 154 -25.41 -10.81 8.40
C LYS A 154 -24.85 -9.75 7.48
#